data_d8d9c3ab17ab0cc3d80436c2113f92f1
#
_entry.id   d8d9c3ab17ab0cc3d80436c2113f92f1
#
_cell.length_a   1.000
_cell.length_b   1.000
_cell.length_c   1.000
_cell.angle_alpha   90.00
_cell.angle_beta   90.00
_cell.angle_gamma   90.00
#
_symmetry.space_group_name_H-M   'P 1'
#
loop_
_entity.id
_entity.type
_entity.pdbx_description
1 polymer ?
#
loop_
_entity_poly.entity_id
_entity_poly.type
_entity_poly.pdbx_seq_one_letter_code
_entity_poly.pdbx_strand_id
1 'polypeptide(L)'
;MTGRALIFDPFAGVSGDMTLAALLDLGLSESWLREFIASLGLGDIGVAVTRVNRKGIDCAHIVFDLPHEHAHRHLRHVVEIIDRSRAPERAKERAKDAFRLIAVAEAAVHGTTVERVHFHEVGAVDAILDILCTMAAVDELGFTEFYTRPVALGSGWIEIAHGRFPVPAPATLRILEGVPTTGLELPGECTTPTGAAIIATLTGGRTPPTGILPRRTGFGGGTRDPQEHPNCLRLIAAEPAFEAVPAGAVFALQADIDDMAPEYLSAAQEAALAAGALDAVAVPVTMKKGRLGHRLDLLVSAECRDAVIRALFQGSSTIGVRFWPVSRETLERTQEVRIWRGQEIGFKRVTLPDGTSRSKPEYEDVARAAAALGLSAFEVRRALDEEMPQNPANGVSE
;
A
#
# COMPACT_ATOMS: atom_id res chain seq x y z
N MET A 1 -10.68 -7.47 -8.64
CA MET A 1 -11.18 -6.08 -8.50
C MET A 1 -9.97 -5.22 -8.24
N THR A 2 -9.59 -4.36 -9.17
CA THR A 2 -8.52 -3.37 -8.99
C THR A 2 -8.92 -2.46 -7.84
N GLY A 3 -8.07 -2.34 -6.81
CA GLY A 3 -8.33 -1.56 -5.61
C GLY A 3 -8.57 -0.09 -5.96
N ARG A 4 -9.65 0.49 -5.44
CA ARG A 4 -9.92 1.92 -5.54
C ARG A 4 -9.05 2.66 -4.54
N ALA A 5 -8.24 3.58 -5.03
CA ALA A 5 -7.40 4.44 -4.20
C ALA A 5 -8.14 5.74 -3.83
N LEU A 6 -8.02 6.15 -2.58
CA LEU A 6 -8.43 7.47 -2.11
C LEU A 6 -7.18 8.28 -1.73
N ILE A 7 -7.02 9.44 -2.34
CA ILE A 7 -5.90 10.33 -2.08
C ILE A 7 -6.43 11.55 -1.35
N PHE A 8 -5.91 11.78 -0.17
CA PHE A 8 -6.12 13.01 0.57
C PHE A 8 -5.19 14.10 0.01
N ASP A 9 -5.75 15.23 -0.34
CA ASP A 9 -5.01 16.42 -0.77
C ASP A 9 -5.37 17.61 0.14
N PRO A 10 -4.79 17.63 1.35
CA PRO A 10 -5.09 18.61 2.39
C PRO A 10 -4.26 19.88 2.20
N PHE A 11 -4.35 20.49 1.02
CA PHE A 11 -3.59 21.69 0.64
C PHE A 11 -3.91 22.92 1.50
N ALA A 12 -5.10 22.95 2.13
CA ALA A 12 -5.53 23.96 3.07
C ALA A 12 -5.85 23.38 4.46
N GLY A 13 -5.33 22.17 4.74
CA GLY A 13 -5.55 21.44 5.96
C GLY A 13 -6.69 20.42 5.89
N VAL A 14 -7.03 19.86 7.05
CA VAL A 14 -8.03 18.80 7.19
C VAL A 14 -8.68 18.83 8.57
N SER A 15 -9.99 18.60 8.60
CA SER A 15 -10.78 18.32 9.79
C SER A 15 -11.69 17.12 9.51
N GLY A 16 -12.34 16.60 10.54
CA GLY A 16 -13.21 15.45 10.38
C GLY A 16 -14.44 15.76 9.54
N ASP A 17 -15.12 16.89 9.83
CA ASP A 17 -16.26 17.40 9.06
C ASP A 17 -15.91 17.64 7.59
N MET A 18 -14.76 18.26 7.30
CA MET A 18 -14.27 18.44 5.93
C MET A 18 -14.08 17.11 5.21
N THR A 19 -13.57 16.10 5.92
CA THR A 19 -13.36 14.77 5.34
C THR A 19 -14.68 14.10 5.00
N LEU A 20 -15.63 14.11 5.92
CA LEU A 20 -16.94 13.51 5.71
C LEU A 20 -17.73 14.24 4.62
N ALA A 21 -17.67 15.58 4.59
CA ALA A 21 -18.26 16.39 3.54
C ALA A 21 -17.66 16.09 2.16
N ALA A 22 -16.33 15.92 2.06
CA ALA A 22 -15.69 15.57 0.81
C ALA A 22 -16.06 14.14 0.32
N LEU A 23 -16.32 13.20 1.22
CA LEU A 23 -16.84 11.86 0.89
C LEU A 23 -18.28 11.93 0.37
N LEU A 24 -19.12 12.81 0.93
CA LEU A 24 -20.46 13.09 0.38
C LEU A 24 -20.36 13.66 -1.05
N ASP A 25 -19.45 14.59 -1.30
CA ASP A 25 -19.24 15.16 -2.64
C ASP A 25 -18.65 14.12 -3.62
N LEU A 26 -17.90 13.13 -3.13
CA LEU A 26 -17.46 11.97 -3.92
C LEU A 26 -18.58 10.97 -4.24
N GLY A 27 -19.75 11.11 -3.62
CA GLY A 27 -20.93 10.30 -3.89
C GLY A 27 -21.36 9.34 -2.80
N LEU A 28 -20.91 9.55 -1.56
CA LEU A 28 -21.56 8.93 -0.41
C LEU A 28 -23.01 9.39 -0.35
N SER A 29 -23.95 8.45 -0.15
CA SER A 29 -25.36 8.79 -0.01
C SER A 29 -25.62 9.52 1.32
N GLU A 30 -26.30 10.66 1.26
CA GLU A 30 -26.75 11.37 2.46
C GLU A 30 -27.73 10.53 3.27
N SER A 31 -28.61 9.75 2.64
CA SER A 31 -29.52 8.84 3.33
C SER A 31 -28.77 7.76 4.06
N TRP A 32 -27.74 7.18 3.46
CA TRP A 32 -26.88 6.21 4.13
C TRP A 32 -26.23 6.80 5.38
N LEU A 33 -25.70 8.02 5.29
CA LEU A 33 -25.07 8.69 6.43
C LEU A 33 -26.05 8.93 7.57
N ARG A 34 -27.26 9.42 7.27
CA ARG A 34 -28.32 9.65 8.27
C ARG A 34 -28.74 8.37 8.97
N GLU A 35 -28.94 7.30 8.22
CA GLU A 35 -29.29 5.97 8.74
C GLU A 35 -28.18 5.39 9.61
N PHE A 36 -26.92 5.59 9.17
CA PHE A 36 -25.76 5.14 9.94
C PHE A 36 -25.68 5.88 11.28
N ILE A 37 -25.77 7.21 11.29
CA ILE A 37 -25.75 8.04 12.50
C ILE A 37 -26.91 7.67 13.43
N ALA A 38 -28.12 7.53 12.93
CA ALA A 38 -29.26 7.10 13.73
C ALA A 38 -29.05 5.72 14.40
N SER A 39 -28.30 4.84 13.75
CA SER A 39 -27.99 3.50 14.27
C SER A 39 -27.00 3.51 15.45
N LEU A 40 -26.27 4.62 15.68
CA LEU A 40 -25.28 4.71 16.76
C LEU A 40 -25.91 4.87 18.15
N GLY A 41 -27.19 5.26 18.24
CA GLY A 41 -27.88 5.42 19.50
C GLY A 41 -27.35 6.57 20.37
N LEU A 42 -26.79 7.61 19.75
CA LEU A 42 -26.21 8.78 20.41
C LEU A 42 -27.21 9.92 20.68
N GLY A 43 -28.50 9.64 20.60
CA GLY A 43 -29.57 10.63 20.70
C GLY A 43 -30.09 11.08 19.33
N ASP A 44 -30.92 12.11 19.35
CA ASP A 44 -31.44 12.71 18.13
C ASP A 44 -30.42 13.73 17.59
N ILE A 45 -29.70 13.32 16.52
CA ILE A 45 -28.66 14.13 15.92
C ILE A 45 -29.16 14.66 14.57
N GLY A 46 -29.31 15.99 14.51
CA GLY A 46 -29.59 16.66 13.26
C GLY A 46 -28.37 16.63 12.31
N VAL A 47 -28.59 16.35 11.04
CA VAL A 47 -27.52 16.38 10.02
C VAL A 47 -27.95 17.34 8.93
N ALA A 48 -27.23 18.44 8.76
CA ALA A 48 -27.44 19.40 7.66
C ALA A 48 -26.28 19.27 6.65
N VAL A 49 -26.62 18.92 5.43
CA VAL A 49 -25.68 18.90 4.29
C VAL A 49 -26.05 20.02 3.35
N THR A 50 -25.11 20.91 3.09
CA THR A 50 -25.31 22.09 2.24
C THR A 50 -24.16 22.26 1.25
N ARG A 51 -24.28 23.20 0.33
CA ARG A 51 -23.17 23.63 -0.53
C ARG A 51 -22.66 24.98 -0.05
N VAL A 52 -21.34 25.12 -0.02
CA VAL A 52 -20.67 26.39 0.33
C VAL A 52 -19.59 26.70 -0.70
N ASN A 53 -19.42 27.99 -0.96
CA ASN A 53 -18.32 28.43 -1.83
C ASN A 53 -17.11 28.82 -0.98
N ARG A 54 -15.96 28.23 -1.27
CA ARG A 54 -14.68 28.56 -0.65
C ARG A 54 -13.74 29.11 -1.72
N LYS A 55 -13.66 30.44 -1.87
CA LYS A 55 -12.83 31.12 -2.86
C LYS A 55 -13.03 30.63 -4.30
N GLY A 56 -14.27 30.45 -4.71
CA GLY A 56 -14.62 29.97 -6.05
C GLY A 56 -14.71 28.45 -6.19
N ILE A 57 -14.36 27.68 -5.15
CA ILE A 57 -14.54 26.23 -5.11
C ILE A 57 -15.88 25.92 -4.46
N ASP A 58 -16.75 25.20 -5.19
CA ASP A 58 -18.01 24.70 -4.67
C ASP A 58 -17.77 23.43 -3.87
N CYS A 59 -18.08 23.45 -2.57
CA CYS A 59 -17.78 22.38 -1.62
C CYS A 59 -19.06 21.87 -0.95
N ALA A 60 -19.12 20.56 -0.68
CA ALA A 60 -20.07 20.06 0.30
C ALA A 60 -19.67 20.54 1.70
N HIS A 61 -20.65 20.80 2.53
CA HIS A 61 -20.45 21.20 3.93
C HIS A 61 -21.45 20.47 4.79
N ILE A 62 -20.98 19.91 5.91
CA ILE A 62 -21.80 19.17 6.87
C ILE A 62 -21.78 19.87 8.22
N VAL A 63 -22.93 19.93 8.86
CA VAL A 63 -23.08 20.42 10.23
C VAL A 63 -23.93 19.43 11.00
N PHE A 64 -23.49 19.06 12.19
CA PHE A 64 -24.24 18.26 13.13
C PHE A 64 -24.95 19.17 14.14
N ASP A 65 -26.26 19.02 14.26
CA ASP A 65 -27.02 19.61 15.35
C ASP A 65 -27.05 18.61 16.51
N LEU A 66 -26.20 18.88 17.50
CA LEU A 66 -25.93 17.96 18.58
C LEU A 66 -26.72 18.37 19.84
N PRO A 67 -27.25 17.42 20.58
CA PRO A 67 -27.80 17.72 21.89
C PRO A 67 -26.70 18.31 22.78
N HIS A 68 -27.07 19.32 23.60
CA HIS A 68 -26.14 19.93 24.56
C HIS A 68 -25.66 18.90 25.57
N GLU A 69 -24.48 18.37 25.34
CA GLU A 69 -23.86 17.38 26.22
C GLU A 69 -22.49 17.89 26.70
N HIS A 70 -22.29 17.95 28.00
CA HIS A 70 -20.98 18.22 28.63
C HIS A 70 -20.30 16.91 29.08
N ALA A 71 -20.39 15.86 28.27
CA ALA A 71 -19.83 14.56 28.65
C ALA A 71 -18.34 14.52 28.34
N HIS A 72 -17.50 14.56 29.35
CA HIS A 72 -16.09 14.20 29.25
C HIS A 72 -15.97 12.68 29.10
N ARG A 73 -15.67 12.19 27.89
CA ARG A 73 -15.51 10.77 27.61
C ARG A 73 -14.06 10.35 27.73
N HIS A 74 -13.83 9.20 28.34
CA HIS A 74 -12.55 8.49 28.24
C HIS A 74 -12.54 7.60 26.97
N LEU A 75 -11.36 7.23 26.52
CA LEU A 75 -11.18 6.33 25.37
C LEU A 75 -12.07 5.07 25.44
N ARG A 76 -12.21 4.46 26.64
CA ARG A 76 -13.07 3.27 26.84
C ARG A 76 -14.53 3.49 26.44
N HIS A 77 -15.08 4.66 26.73
CA HIS A 77 -16.49 4.96 26.41
C HIS A 77 -16.67 5.15 24.89
N VAL A 78 -15.66 5.74 24.22
CA VAL A 78 -15.65 5.86 22.76
C VAL A 78 -15.56 4.49 22.11
N VAL A 79 -14.68 3.61 22.61
CA VAL A 79 -14.53 2.22 22.13
C VAL A 79 -15.85 1.45 22.29
N GLU A 80 -16.56 1.58 23.41
CA GLU A 80 -17.86 0.95 23.61
C GLU A 80 -18.92 1.41 22.59
N ILE A 81 -18.91 2.70 22.20
CA ILE A 81 -19.81 3.23 21.18
C ILE A 81 -19.45 2.63 19.81
N ILE A 82 -18.15 2.59 19.48
CA ILE A 82 -17.66 2.01 18.22
C ILE A 82 -18.04 0.53 18.12
N ASP A 83 -17.82 -0.26 19.19
CA ASP A 83 -18.11 -1.69 19.23
C ASP A 83 -19.59 -2.01 19.03
N ARG A 84 -20.49 -1.19 19.59
CA ARG A 84 -21.95 -1.33 19.45
C ARG A 84 -22.47 -0.87 18.09
N SER A 85 -21.68 -0.14 17.32
CA SER A 85 -22.09 0.38 16.00
C SER A 85 -22.32 -0.74 14.99
N ARG A 86 -23.05 -0.42 13.91
CA ARG A 86 -23.24 -1.31 12.75
C ARG A 86 -22.11 -1.21 11.72
N ALA A 87 -21.03 -0.49 12.05
CA ALA A 87 -19.89 -0.37 11.15
C ALA A 87 -19.26 -1.75 10.86
N PRO A 88 -18.72 -1.97 9.66
CA PRO A 88 -17.88 -3.14 9.39
C PRO A 88 -16.71 -3.24 10.36
N GLU A 89 -16.28 -4.46 10.71
CA GLU A 89 -15.20 -4.64 11.70
C GLU A 89 -13.92 -3.89 11.32
N ARG A 90 -13.59 -3.84 10.03
CA ARG A 90 -12.45 -3.07 9.52
C ARG A 90 -12.58 -1.56 9.82
N ALA A 91 -13.77 -1.01 9.68
CA ALA A 91 -14.03 0.40 10.01
C ALA A 91 -13.98 0.64 11.52
N LYS A 92 -14.48 -0.30 12.32
CA LYS A 92 -14.37 -0.23 13.79
C LYS A 92 -12.92 -0.21 14.25
N GLU A 93 -12.10 -1.14 13.75
CA GLU A 93 -10.67 -1.20 14.11
C GLU A 93 -9.94 0.10 13.73
N ARG A 94 -10.17 0.61 12.52
CA ARG A 94 -9.61 1.91 12.11
C ARG A 94 -10.07 3.06 12.99
N ALA A 95 -11.35 3.11 13.35
CA ALA A 95 -11.85 4.14 14.25
C ALA A 95 -11.20 4.07 15.63
N LYS A 96 -11.07 2.86 16.21
CA LYS A 96 -10.36 2.65 17.47
C LYS A 96 -8.90 3.07 17.39
N ASP A 97 -8.20 2.76 16.29
CA ASP A 97 -6.81 3.15 16.09
C ASP A 97 -6.67 4.68 15.98
N ALA A 98 -7.58 5.37 15.29
CA ALA A 98 -7.59 6.83 15.24
C ALA A 98 -7.76 7.45 16.63
N PHE A 99 -8.70 6.96 17.44
CA PHE A 99 -8.87 7.43 18.81
C PHE A 99 -7.70 7.08 19.73
N ARG A 100 -7.04 5.93 19.52
CA ARG A 100 -5.79 5.60 20.25
C ARG A 100 -4.67 6.58 19.91
N LEU A 101 -4.48 6.93 18.64
CA LEU A 101 -3.49 7.93 18.23
C LEU A 101 -3.73 9.26 18.94
N ILE A 102 -4.97 9.72 18.97
CA ILE A 102 -5.33 10.95 19.70
C ILE A 102 -5.03 10.80 21.20
N ALA A 103 -5.46 9.70 21.83
CA ALA A 103 -5.24 9.48 23.24
C ALA A 103 -3.76 9.42 23.63
N VAL A 104 -2.92 8.79 22.80
CA VAL A 104 -1.46 8.74 22.99
C VAL A 104 -0.85 10.14 22.85
N ALA A 105 -1.28 10.91 21.85
CA ALA A 105 -0.79 12.26 21.65
C ALA A 105 -1.15 13.19 22.80
N GLU A 106 -2.41 13.17 23.24
CA GLU A 106 -2.90 13.96 24.38
C GLU A 106 -2.22 13.55 25.70
N ALA A 107 -2.08 12.24 25.94
CA ALA A 107 -1.41 11.74 27.14
C ALA A 107 0.06 12.22 27.20
N ALA A 108 0.75 12.22 26.07
CA ALA A 108 2.13 12.69 25.98
C ALA A 108 2.26 14.22 26.16
N VAL A 109 1.29 15.00 25.63
CA VAL A 109 1.27 16.47 25.81
C VAL A 109 0.98 16.83 27.28
N HIS A 110 0.06 16.10 27.93
CA HIS A 110 -0.32 16.38 29.30
C HIS A 110 0.52 15.65 30.37
N GLY A 111 1.53 14.88 29.99
CA GLY A 111 2.39 14.14 30.92
C GLY A 111 1.61 13.11 31.75
N THR A 112 0.58 12.48 31.16
CA THR A 112 -0.31 11.50 31.82
C THR A 112 -0.29 10.17 31.06
N THR A 113 -1.13 9.20 31.48
CA THR A 113 -1.29 7.93 30.76
C THR A 113 -2.56 7.93 29.92
N VAL A 114 -2.59 7.07 28.88
CA VAL A 114 -3.73 6.93 27.97
C VAL A 114 -5.04 6.62 28.71
N GLU A 115 -4.96 5.85 29.80
CA GLU A 115 -6.14 5.47 30.60
C GLU A 115 -6.71 6.63 31.42
N ARG A 116 -5.86 7.62 31.75
CA ARG A 116 -6.22 8.78 32.56
C ARG A 116 -6.53 10.03 31.76
N VAL A 117 -6.18 10.03 30.48
CA VAL A 117 -6.45 11.19 29.63
C VAL A 117 -7.96 11.40 29.49
N HIS A 118 -8.38 12.63 29.66
CA HIS A 118 -9.74 13.07 29.37
C HIS A 118 -9.72 13.79 28.03
N PHE A 119 -10.56 13.39 27.12
CA PHE A 119 -10.75 14.12 25.87
C PHE A 119 -11.53 15.42 26.18
N HIS A 120 -10.87 16.56 26.14
CA HIS A 120 -11.52 17.85 26.40
C HIS A 120 -12.30 18.34 25.17
N GLU A 121 -11.79 18.07 23.96
CA GLU A 121 -12.40 18.49 22.70
C GLU A 121 -12.79 17.27 21.84
N VAL A 122 -11.96 16.24 21.80
CA VAL A 122 -12.12 15.09 20.88
C VAL A 122 -13.02 13.97 21.46
N GLY A 123 -13.46 14.08 22.73
CA GLY A 123 -14.45 13.17 23.34
C GLY A 123 -15.90 13.56 23.09
N ALA A 124 -16.14 14.67 22.42
CA ALA A 124 -17.46 15.13 22.07
C ALA A 124 -18.07 14.27 20.94
N VAL A 125 -19.37 14.30 20.81
CA VAL A 125 -20.12 13.47 19.85
C VAL A 125 -19.70 13.76 18.42
N ASP A 126 -19.38 15.02 18.10
CA ASP A 126 -18.91 15.44 16.77
C ASP A 126 -17.66 14.67 16.31
N ALA A 127 -16.64 14.58 17.17
CA ALA A 127 -15.42 13.84 16.83
C ALA A 127 -15.67 12.33 16.65
N ILE A 128 -16.62 11.76 17.42
CA ILE A 128 -17.01 10.36 17.25
C ILE A 128 -17.70 10.17 15.88
N LEU A 129 -18.60 11.07 15.52
CA LEU A 129 -19.27 11.05 14.22
C LEU A 129 -18.28 11.22 13.09
N ASP A 130 -17.40 12.21 13.17
CA ASP A 130 -16.39 12.51 12.15
C ASP A 130 -15.50 11.30 11.87
N ILE A 131 -14.95 10.68 12.91
CA ILE A 131 -14.02 9.55 12.75
C ILE A 131 -14.78 8.29 12.33
N LEU A 132 -15.81 7.89 13.09
CA LEU A 132 -16.48 6.61 12.84
C LEU A 132 -17.24 6.61 11.51
N CYS A 133 -17.95 7.71 11.18
CA CYS A 133 -18.66 7.80 9.91
C CYS A 133 -17.67 7.86 8.74
N THR A 134 -16.52 8.54 8.87
CA THR A 134 -15.47 8.53 7.84
C THR A 134 -14.93 7.11 7.60
N MET A 135 -14.60 6.36 8.67
CA MET A 135 -14.07 5.00 8.52
C MET A 135 -15.09 4.03 7.91
N ALA A 136 -16.37 4.20 8.24
CA ALA A 136 -17.45 3.42 7.61
C ALA A 136 -17.70 3.85 6.16
N ALA A 137 -17.68 5.16 5.88
CA ALA A 137 -17.93 5.72 4.56
C ALA A 137 -16.87 5.32 3.52
N VAL A 138 -15.60 5.25 3.89
CA VAL A 138 -14.55 4.81 2.96
C VAL A 138 -14.70 3.34 2.57
N ASP A 139 -15.20 2.50 3.48
CA ASP A 139 -15.52 1.10 3.19
C ASP A 139 -16.80 0.99 2.32
N GLU A 140 -17.84 1.79 2.60
CA GLU A 140 -19.08 1.86 1.80
C GLU A 140 -18.78 2.27 0.35
N LEU A 141 -17.89 3.25 0.15
CA LEU A 141 -17.46 3.69 -1.17
C LEU A 141 -16.48 2.71 -1.85
N GLY A 142 -16.05 1.65 -1.16
CA GLY A 142 -15.20 0.60 -1.69
C GLY A 142 -13.73 1.00 -1.88
N PHE A 143 -13.22 1.95 -1.08
CA PHE A 143 -11.82 2.31 -1.09
C PHE A 143 -10.99 1.29 -0.30
N THR A 144 -9.89 0.84 -0.89
CA THR A 144 -9.00 -0.16 -0.30
C THR A 144 -7.58 0.34 -0.10
N GLU A 145 -7.19 1.38 -0.81
CA GLU A 145 -5.87 2.01 -0.72
C GLU A 145 -5.99 3.48 -0.39
N PHE A 146 -5.12 3.97 0.48
CA PHE A 146 -5.17 5.33 1.01
C PHE A 146 -3.80 5.98 0.93
N TYR A 147 -3.77 7.22 0.44
CA TYR A 147 -2.57 8.02 0.27
C TYR A 147 -2.84 9.45 0.70
N THR A 148 -1.78 10.18 1.08
CA THR A 148 -1.87 11.61 1.38
C THR A 148 -0.80 12.40 0.64
N ARG A 149 -1.15 13.58 0.20
CA ARG A 149 -0.19 14.64 -0.12
C ARG A 149 0.24 15.33 1.18
N PRO A 150 1.31 16.15 1.16
CA PRO A 150 1.73 16.86 2.36
C PRO A 150 0.59 17.66 2.99
N VAL A 151 0.43 17.51 4.32
CA VAL A 151 -0.66 18.12 5.09
C VAL A 151 -0.31 19.56 5.45
N ALA A 152 -1.16 20.52 5.08
CA ALA A 152 -1.02 21.91 5.50
C ALA A 152 -1.40 22.08 6.98
N LEU A 153 -0.45 22.52 7.80
CA LEU A 153 -0.60 22.58 9.26
C LEU A 153 -1.32 23.85 9.74
N GLY A 154 -1.11 24.94 9.04
CA GLY A 154 -1.51 26.28 9.49
C GLY A 154 -0.42 26.97 10.34
N SER A 155 -0.70 28.18 10.80
CA SER A 155 0.24 29.01 11.59
C SER A 155 -0.48 29.95 12.54
N GLY A 156 0.27 30.54 13.47
CA GLY A 156 -0.25 31.51 14.42
C GLY A 156 -0.62 30.92 15.78
N TRP A 157 -1.74 31.35 16.34
CA TRP A 157 -2.15 30.98 17.70
C TRP A 157 -3.65 30.68 17.72
N ILE A 158 -4.03 29.70 18.56
CA ILE A 158 -5.42 29.37 18.88
C ILE A 158 -5.66 29.44 20.39
N GLU A 159 -6.90 29.70 20.76
CA GLU A 159 -7.36 29.55 22.14
C GLU A 159 -8.10 28.23 22.26
N ILE A 160 -7.63 27.38 23.16
CA ILE A 160 -8.21 26.08 23.50
C ILE A 160 -8.53 26.04 25.00
N ALA A 161 -9.13 24.97 25.48
CA ALA A 161 -9.52 24.81 26.90
C ALA A 161 -8.38 25.10 27.91
N HIS A 162 -7.12 24.92 27.51
CA HIS A 162 -5.93 25.12 28.33
C HIS A 162 -5.23 26.48 28.12
N GLY A 163 -5.83 27.40 27.38
CA GLY A 163 -5.30 28.72 27.08
C GLY A 163 -4.80 28.85 25.63
N ARG A 164 -3.87 29.80 25.43
CA ARG A 164 -3.37 30.15 24.08
C ARG A 164 -2.20 29.27 23.67
N PHE A 165 -2.36 28.55 22.56
CA PHE A 165 -1.37 27.61 22.03
C PHE A 165 -0.92 27.97 20.61
N PRO A 166 0.32 27.60 20.23
CA PRO A 166 0.78 27.76 18.85
C PRO A 166 0.06 26.79 17.92
N VAL A 167 -0.11 27.20 16.67
CA VAL A 167 -0.61 26.35 15.58
C VAL A 167 0.59 25.80 14.81
N PRO A 168 0.60 24.49 14.51
CA PRO A 168 -0.39 23.48 14.89
C PRO A 168 -0.34 23.15 16.38
N ALA A 169 -1.47 22.70 16.94
CA ALA A 169 -1.56 22.27 18.31
C ALA A 169 -0.58 21.10 18.59
N PRO A 170 0.02 21.03 19.80
CA PRO A 170 1.03 20.01 20.11
C PRO A 170 0.55 18.57 19.86
N ALA A 171 -0.69 18.25 20.17
CA ALA A 171 -1.27 16.93 19.92
C ALA A 171 -1.38 16.63 18.42
N THR A 172 -1.77 17.61 17.61
CA THR A 172 -1.86 17.47 16.13
C THR A 172 -0.50 17.09 15.54
N LEU A 173 0.59 17.74 15.96
CA LEU A 173 1.94 17.40 15.49
C LEU A 173 2.36 15.99 15.88
N ARG A 174 2.05 15.56 17.10
CA ARG A 174 2.35 14.19 17.53
C ARG A 174 1.58 13.14 16.75
N ILE A 175 0.32 13.40 16.42
CA ILE A 175 -0.51 12.50 15.59
C ILE A 175 0.09 12.38 14.18
N LEU A 176 0.68 13.46 13.66
CA LEU A 176 1.26 13.51 12.31
C LEU A 176 2.74 13.08 12.24
N GLU A 177 3.34 12.56 13.32
CA GLU A 177 4.69 12.01 13.27
C GLU A 177 4.77 10.91 12.18
N GLY A 178 5.69 11.08 11.21
CA GLY A 178 5.84 10.20 10.04
C GLY A 178 4.91 10.49 8.87
N VAL A 179 3.98 11.43 8.98
CA VAL A 179 3.13 11.90 7.87
C VAL A 179 3.77 13.13 7.22
N PRO A 180 3.91 13.18 5.88
CA PRO A 180 4.43 14.35 5.19
C PRO A 180 3.57 15.60 5.48
N THR A 181 4.23 16.69 5.84
CA THR A 181 3.57 17.98 6.11
C THR A 181 4.17 19.08 5.25
N THR A 182 3.43 20.16 5.07
CA THR A 182 3.91 21.36 4.37
C THR A 182 3.95 22.56 5.32
N GLY A 183 5.03 23.32 5.24
CA GLY A 183 5.24 24.55 6.02
C GLY A 183 4.55 25.78 5.44
N LEU A 184 3.36 25.65 4.83
CA LEU A 184 2.62 26.79 4.36
C LEU A 184 2.20 27.68 5.53
N GLU A 185 2.45 28.98 5.42
CA GLU A 185 2.07 30.00 6.40
C GLU A 185 0.59 30.40 6.23
N LEU A 186 -0.32 29.42 6.31
CA LEU A 186 -1.75 29.68 6.32
C LEU A 186 -2.17 30.12 7.73
N PRO A 187 -2.89 31.26 7.86
CA PRO A 187 -3.29 31.73 9.17
C PRO A 187 -4.34 30.85 9.83
N GLY A 188 -4.16 30.61 11.13
CA GLY A 188 -5.03 29.79 11.96
C GLY A 188 -4.77 28.30 11.85
N GLU A 189 -5.55 27.52 12.60
CA GLU A 189 -5.47 26.07 12.59
C GLU A 189 -6.12 25.53 11.31
N CYS A 190 -5.30 24.94 10.43
CA CYS A 190 -5.77 24.32 9.19
C CYS A 190 -6.03 22.82 9.38
N THR A 191 -5.28 22.18 10.24
CA THR A 191 -5.42 20.75 10.53
C THR A 191 -5.76 20.52 11.99
N THR A 192 -6.91 19.91 12.23
CA THR A 192 -7.39 19.55 13.58
C THR A 192 -6.85 18.19 14.01
N PRO A 193 -6.84 17.88 15.34
CA PRO A 193 -6.47 16.55 15.83
C PRO A 193 -7.30 15.42 15.19
N THR A 194 -8.61 15.63 14.97
CA THR A 194 -9.51 14.67 14.35
C THR A 194 -9.12 14.38 12.89
N GLY A 195 -8.91 15.43 12.10
CA GLY A 195 -8.48 15.30 10.70
C GLY A 195 -7.09 14.66 10.59
N ALA A 196 -6.16 15.03 11.47
CA ALA A 196 -4.83 14.42 11.55
C ALA A 196 -4.92 12.93 11.82
N ALA A 197 -5.76 12.50 12.78
CA ALA A 197 -5.93 11.10 13.14
C ALA A 197 -6.55 10.27 12.00
N ILE A 198 -7.52 10.84 11.28
CA ILE A 198 -8.11 10.19 10.10
C ILE A 198 -7.03 9.93 9.04
N ILE A 199 -6.26 10.96 8.67
CA ILE A 199 -5.18 10.81 7.67
C ILE A 199 -4.11 9.82 8.14
N ALA A 200 -3.59 9.98 9.35
CA ALA A 200 -2.55 9.12 9.88
C ALA A 200 -2.97 7.65 9.90
N THR A 201 -4.19 7.36 10.36
CA THR A 201 -4.72 6.00 10.45
C THR A 201 -4.95 5.37 9.07
N LEU A 202 -5.56 6.10 8.14
CA LEU A 202 -5.88 5.55 6.82
C LEU A 202 -4.65 5.41 5.94
N THR A 203 -3.76 6.41 5.96
CA THR A 203 -2.66 6.48 4.98
C THR A 203 -1.33 5.95 5.52
N GLY A 204 -1.11 5.99 6.85
CA GLY A 204 0.20 5.71 7.44
C GLY A 204 1.31 6.61 6.87
N GLY A 205 0.97 7.82 6.39
CA GLY A 205 1.90 8.74 5.74
C GLY A 205 2.29 8.35 4.31
N ARG A 206 1.67 7.34 3.71
CA ARG A 206 1.96 6.91 2.34
C ARG A 206 1.60 8.00 1.33
N THR A 207 2.56 8.34 0.48
CA THR A 207 2.35 9.27 -0.64
C THR A 207 1.81 8.55 -1.89
N PRO A 208 1.03 9.23 -2.75
CA PRO A 208 0.53 8.62 -3.97
C PRO A 208 1.67 8.10 -4.84
N PRO A 209 1.53 6.91 -5.45
CA PRO A 209 2.51 6.41 -6.40
C PRO A 209 2.52 7.29 -7.67
N THR A 210 3.62 7.22 -8.41
CA THR A 210 3.69 7.79 -9.77
C THR A 210 2.76 7.01 -10.70
N GLY A 211 1.96 7.72 -11.50
CA GLY A 211 1.06 7.07 -12.46
C GLY A 211 -0.28 6.66 -11.84
N ILE A 212 -1.05 7.63 -11.41
CA ILE A 212 -2.45 7.48 -10.98
C ILE A 212 -3.38 8.10 -12.03
N LEU A 213 -4.56 7.51 -12.19
CA LEU A 213 -5.65 8.04 -13.01
C LEU A 213 -6.73 8.58 -12.07
N PRO A 214 -6.85 9.91 -11.91
CA PRO A 214 -7.97 10.51 -11.18
C PRO A 214 -9.29 10.17 -11.90
N ARG A 215 -10.29 9.71 -11.14
CA ARG A 215 -11.62 9.38 -11.66
C ARG A 215 -12.68 10.37 -11.21
N ARG A 216 -12.63 10.73 -9.94
CA ARG A 216 -13.54 11.70 -9.33
C ARG A 216 -12.81 12.52 -8.28
N THR A 217 -13.29 13.72 -8.05
CA THR A 217 -12.84 14.57 -6.93
C THR A 217 -14.06 14.99 -6.12
N GLY A 218 -13.87 15.10 -4.81
CA GLY A 218 -14.84 15.65 -3.90
C GLY A 218 -14.18 16.73 -3.03
N PHE A 219 -14.93 17.81 -2.76
CA PHE A 219 -14.49 18.91 -1.94
C PHE A 219 -15.37 19.05 -0.71
N GLY A 220 -14.73 19.01 0.48
CA GLY A 220 -15.36 19.28 1.77
C GLY A 220 -14.95 20.64 2.30
N GLY A 221 -15.88 21.54 2.45
CA GLY A 221 -15.63 22.88 2.98
C GLY A 221 -15.65 22.89 4.51
N GLY A 222 -14.65 23.55 5.11
CA GLY A 222 -14.64 23.79 6.55
C GLY A 222 -15.61 24.90 6.96
N THR A 223 -15.89 24.99 8.23
CA THR A 223 -16.82 25.99 8.81
C THR A 223 -16.28 27.41 8.70
N ARG A 224 -14.97 27.60 8.91
CA ARG A 224 -14.32 28.92 8.75
C ARG A 224 -14.16 29.30 7.29
N ASP A 225 -14.21 30.58 6.97
CA ASP A 225 -14.00 31.10 5.62
C ASP A 225 -12.94 32.21 5.64
N PRO A 226 -11.65 31.88 5.77
CA PRO A 226 -10.55 32.83 5.78
C PRO A 226 -10.43 33.53 4.43
N GLN A 227 -9.92 34.79 4.45
CA GLN A 227 -9.79 35.56 3.21
C GLN A 227 -8.58 35.13 2.36
N GLU A 228 -7.59 34.50 2.96
CA GLU A 228 -6.29 34.23 2.36
C GLU A 228 -6.29 32.96 1.49
N HIS A 229 -7.10 31.96 1.85
CA HIS A 229 -7.09 30.67 1.16
C HIS A 229 -8.47 29.98 1.20
N PRO A 230 -8.74 29.06 0.26
CA PRO A 230 -9.97 28.27 0.29
C PRO A 230 -9.88 27.21 1.40
N ASN A 231 -10.63 27.39 2.48
CA ASN A 231 -10.70 26.40 3.56
C ASN A 231 -11.51 25.18 3.13
N CYS A 232 -10.89 24.30 2.38
CA CYS A 232 -11.48 23.05 1.95
C CYS A 232 -10.46 21.92 1.80
N LEU A 233 -10.92 20.70 2.00
CA LEU A 233 -10.20 19.46 1.72
C LEU A 233 -10.60 18.95 0.33
N ARG A 234 -9.65 18.53 -0.47
CA ARG A 234 -9.90 17.78 -1.70
C ARG A 234 -9.60 16.28 -1.48
N LEU A 235 -10.57 15.44 -1.80
CA LEU A 235 -10.38 14.00 -1.91
C LEU A 235 -10.40 13.60 -3.39
N ILE A 236 -9.49 12.72 -3.79
CA ILE A 236 -9.36 12.25 -5.16
C ILE A 236 -9.55 10.74 -5.18
N ALA A 237 -10.65 10.28 -5.75
CA ALA A 237 -10.83 8.88 -6.10
C ALA A 237 -10.00 8.59 -7.35
N ALA A 238 -9.08 7.64 -7.25
CA ALA A 238 -8.14 7.31 -8.31
C ALA A 238 -8.01 5.80 -8.49
N GLU A 239 -7.50 5.43 -9.64
CA GLU A 239 -7.05 4.09 -9.96
C GLU A 239 -5.57 4.14 -10.31
N PRO A 240 -4.80 3.08 -10.08
CA PRO A 240 -3.45 2.99 -10.61
C PRO A 240 -3.47 3.22 -12.13
N ALA A 241 -2.60 4.09 -12.66
CA ALA A 241 -2.50 4.34 -14.10
C ALA A 241 -1.92 3.14 -14.86
N PHE A 242 -1.17 2.35 -14.14
CA PHE A 242 -0.74 1.03 -14.57
C PHE A 242 -1.58 0.03 -13.78
N GLU A 243 -2.03 -1.02 -14.44
CA GLU A 243 -2.66 -2.15 -13.74
C GLU A 243 -1.83 -2.43 -12.49
N ALA A 244 -2.49 -2.52 -11.33
CA ALA A 244 -1.85 -3.01 -10.13
C ALA A 244 -1.08 -4.24 -10.57
N VAL A 245 0.25 -4.21 -10.38
CA VAL A 245 1.12 -5.30 -10.85
C VAL A 245 0.43 -6.59 -10.44
N PRO A 246 -0.05 -7.43 -11.37
CA PRO A 246 -0.87 -8.57 -11.02
C PRO A 246 -0.14 -9.41 -9.99
N ALA A 247 -0.86 -10.00 -9.03
CA ALA A 247 -0.27 -11.02 -8.17
C ALA A 247 0.41 -12.07 -9.08
N GLY A 248 1.73 -12.23 -8.93
CA GLY A 248 2.55 -13.04 -9.85
C GLY A 248 3.19 -12.27 -11.00
N ALA A 249 3.10 -10.93 -11.05
CA ALA A 249 3.84 -10.15 -12.03
C ALA A 249 5.35 -10.31 -11.87
N VAL A 250 6.00 -10.38 -13.01
CA VAL A 250 7.44 -10.53 -13.12
C VAL A 250 8.05 -9.18 -13.50
N PHE A 251 9.16 -8.85 -12.85
CA PHE A 251 9.99 -7.70 -13.20
C PHE A 251 11.28 -8.18 -13.84
N ALA A 252 11.73 -7.46 -14.86
CA ALA A 252 13.11 -7.52 -15.30
C ALA A 252 13.93 -6.53 -14.46
N LEU A 253 15.06 -6.97 -13.95
CA LEU A 253 16.04 -6.14 -13.25
C LEU A 253 17.33 -6.14 -14.04
N GLN A 254 17.99 -4.97 -14.12
CA GLN A 254 19.31 -4.84 -14.73
C GLN A 254 20.27 -4.08 -13.84
N ALA A 255 21.47 -4.62 -13.68
CA ALA A 255 22.58 -3.96 -13.00
C ALA A 255 23.82 -4.01 -13.91
N ASP A 256 24.43 -2.85 -14.19
CA ASP A 256 25.67 -2.76 -14.98
C ASP A 256 26.87 -2.66 -14.03
N ILE A 257 27.92 -3.44 -14.26
CA ILE A 257 29.11 -3.61 -13.40
C ILE A 257 30.36 -3.54 -14.27
N ASP A 258 31.25 -2.57 -14.04
CA ASP A 258 32.51 -2.38 -14.78
C ASP A 258 33.78 -2.38 -13.92
N ASP A 259 33.63 -2.66 -12.64
CA ASP A 259 34.68 -2.58 -11.62
C ASP A 259 34.78 -3.82 -10.72
N MET A 260 34.18 -4.95 -11.12
CA MET A 260 34.19 -6.20 -10.38
C MET A 260 34.84 -7.32 -11.20
N ALA A 261 35.67 -8.14 -10.58
CA ALA A 261 36.25 -9.31 -11.25
C ALA A 261 35.18 -10.31 -11.64
N PRO A 262 35.23 -10.88 -12.87
CA PRO A 262 34.20 -11.78 -13.39
C PRO A 262 33.90 -13.00 -12.49
N GLU A 263 34.90 -13.47 -11.77
CA GLU A 263 34.78 -14.61 -10.85
C GLU A 263 33.79 -14.38 -9.70
N TYR A 264 33.57 -13.11 -9.31
CA TYR A 264 32.58 -12.76 -8.28
C TYR A 264 31.16 -12.57 -8.84
N LEU A 265 30.99 -12.53 -10.16
CA LEU A 265 29.66 -12.39 -10.77
C LEU A 265 28.78 -13.61 -10.52
N SER A 266 29.39 -14.82 -10.54
CA SER A 266 28.65 -16.06 -10.22
C SER A 266 28.10 -16.04 -8.80
N ALA A 267 28.88 -15.55 -7.83
CA ALA A 267 28.42 -15.40 -6.44
C ALA A 267 27.27 -14.37 -6.32
N ALA A 268 27.33 -13.28 -7.08
CA ALA A 268 26.23 -12.30 -7.12
C ALA A 268 24.97 -12.88 -7.75
N GLN A 269 25.08 -13.68 -8.80
CA GLN A 269 23.95 -14.40 -9.41
C GLN A 269 23.35 -15.42 -8.45
N GLU A 270 24.18 -16.21 -7.77
CA GLU A 270 23.72 -17.19 -6.76
C GLU A 270 23.01 -16.51 -5.60
N ALA A 271 23.55 -15.38 -5.09
CA ALA A 271 22.92 -14.60 -4.04
C ALA A 271 21.55 -14.04 -4.49
N ALA A 272 21.43 -13.60 -5.73
CA ALA A 272 20.17 -13.12 -6.30
C ALA A 272 19.14 -14.25 -6.44
N LEU A 273 19.56 -15.44 -6.91
CA LEU A 273 18.71 -16.63 -6.99
C LEU A 273 18.25 -17.08 -5.60
N ALA A 274 19.15 -17.12 -4.62
CA ALA A 274 18.84 -17.43 -3.24
C ALA A 274 17.86 -16.43 -2.59
N ALA A 275 17.91 -15.17 -3.03
CA ALA A 275 16.98 -14.12 -2.60
C ALA A 275 15.60 -14.18 -3.31
N GLY A 276 15.40 -15.13 -4.24
CA GLY A 276 14.12 -15.36 -4.92
C GLY A 276 14.05 -14.86 -6.37
N ALA A 277 15.20 -14.61 -7.01
CA ALA A 277 15.18 -14.37 -8.45
C ALA A 277 14.76 -15.66 -9.20
N LEU A 278 13.90 -15.48 -10.20
CA LEU A 278 13.41 -16.57 -11.05
C LEU A 278 14.44 -16.96 -12.12
N ASP A 279 15.31 -16.02 -12.48
CA ASP A 279 16.41 -16.20 -13.45
C ASP A 279 17.46 -15.12 -13.21
N ALA A 280 18.73 -15.44 -13.51
CA ALA A 280 19.85 -14.51 -13.38
C ALA A 280 20.92 -14.82 -14.45
N VAL A 281 21.10 -13.90 -15.38
CA VAL A 281 22.02 -14.02 -16.52
C VAL A 281 23.05 -12.90 -16.47
N ALA A 282 24.33 -13.22 -16.73
CA ALA A 282 25.38 -12.26 -16.90
C ALA A 282 25.70 -12.08 -18.39
N VAL A 283 25.61 -10.85 -18.89
CA VAL A 283 25.86 -10.50 -20.30
C VAL A 283 27.06 -9.57 -20.37
N PRO A 284 28.12 -9.91 -21.16
CA PRO A 284 29.22 -8.99 -21.40
C PRO A 284 28.74 -7.75 -22.16
N VAL A 285 29.16 -6.57 -21.68
CA VAL A 285 28.78 -5.29 -22.29
C VAL A 285 29.99 -4.35 -22.41
N THR A 286 29.95 -3.46 -23.38
CA THR A 286 30.86 -2.32 -23.40
C THR A 286 30.16 -1.10 -22.85
N MET A 287 30.73 -0.51 -21.80
CA MET A 287 30.19 0.63 -21.08
C MET A 287 30.83 1.95 -21.54
N LYS A 288 30.39 3.08 -20.95
CA LYS A 288 30.96 4.41 -21.25
C LYS A 288 32.47 4.41 -21.15
N LYS A 289 33.14 5.22 -21.96
CA LYS A 289 34.61 5.33 -22.05
C LYS A 289 35.29 4.03 -22.53
N GLY A 290 34.57 3.12 -23.23
CA GLY A 290 35.11 1.87 -23.75
C GLY A 290 35.46 0.80 -22.73
N ARG A 291 34.98 0.91 -21.50
CA ARG A 291 35.23 -0.10 -20.47
C ARG A 291 34.42 -1.36 -20.74
N LEU A 292 35.08 -2.49 -20.58
CA LEU A 292 34.41 -3.78 -20.57
C LEU A 292 33.76 -3.99 -19.18
N GLY A 293 32.54 -4.49 -19.19
CA GLY A 293 31.80 -4.80 -17.99
C GLY A 293 30.80 -5.91 -18.21
N HIS A 294 29.98 -6.15 -17.24
CA HIS A 294 28.92 -7.14 -17.31
C HIS A 294 27.58 -6.50 -16.90
N ARG A 295 26.53 -6.90 -17.56
CA ARG A 295 25.15 -6.64 -17.19
C ARG A 295 24.57 -7.88 -16.56
N LEU A 296 24.08 -7.77 -15.34
CA LEU A 296 23.24 -8.79 -14.74
C LEU A 296 21.78 -8.50 -15.15
N ASP A 297 21.20 -9.43 -15.90
CA ASP A 297 19.78 -9.44 -16.28
C ASP A 297 19.07 -10.48 -15.43
N LEU A 298 18.08 -10.05 -14.64
CA LEU A 298 17.35 -10.92 -13.74
C LEU A 298 15.84 -10.83 -13.99
N LEU A 299 15.15 -11.93 -13.71
CA LEU A 299 13.69 -11.97 -13.59
C LEU A 299 13.32 -12.22 -12.14
N VAL A 300 12.33 -11.49 -11.63
CA VAL A 300 11.92 -11.60 -10.22
C VAL A 300 10.43 -11.35 -10.08
N SER A 301 9.78 -12.08 -9.17
CA SER A 301 8.39 -11.78 -8.80
C SER A 301 8.28 -10.46 -8.02
N ALA A 302 7.10 -9.85 -8.02
CA ALA A 302 6.85 -8.61 -7.29
C ALA A 302 7.20 -8.74 -5.80
N GLU A 303 6.92 -9.89 -5.21
CA GLU A 303 7.13 -10.19 -3.78
C GLU A 303 8.61 -10.25 -3.42
N CYS A 304 9.46 -10.78 -4.31
CA CYS A 304 10.89 -10.98 -4.06
C CYS A 304 11.76 -9.81 -4.54
N ARG A 305 11.21 -8.85 -5.30
CA ARG A 305 11.96 -7.77 -5.95
C ARG A 305 12.89 -7.03 -5.00
N ASP A 306 12.40 -6.56 -3.87
CA ASP A 306 13.18 -5.74 -2.95
C ASP A 306 14.26 -6.56 -2.22
N ALA A 307 14.01 -7.87 -2.00
CA ALA A 307 15.01 -8.79 -1.44
C ALA A 307 16.15 -9.02 -2.45
N VAL A 308 15.83 -9.24 -3.72
CA VAL A 308 16.82 -9.43 -4.78
C VAL A 308 17.65 -8.15 -5.03
N ILE A 309 17.02 -6.97 -5.02
CA ILE A 309 17.73 -5.69 -5.14
C ILE A 309 18.74 -5.53 -3.99
N ARG A 310 18.35 -5.85 -2.76
CA ARG A 310 19.27 -5.82 -1.61
C ARG A 310 20.43 -6.81 -1.77
N ALA A 311 20.15 -8.03 -2.24
CA ALA A 311 21.19 -9.03 -2.49
C ALA A 311 22.20 -8.54 -3.54
N LEU A 312 21.75 -7.89 -4.61
CA LEU A 312 22.62 -7.29 -5.64
C LEU A 312 23.52 -6.19 -5.05
N PHE A 313 22.99 -5.27 -4.25
CA PHE A 313 23.78 -4.22 -3.62
C PHE A 313 24.80 -4.76 -2.59
N GLN A 314 24.49 -5.88 -1.94
CA GLN A 314 25.41 -6.51 -0.98
C GLN A 314 26.43 -7.44 -1.65
N GLY A 315 26.06 -8.09 -2.75
CA GLY A 315 26.86 -9.09 -3.42
C GLY A 315 27.65 -8.59 -4.63
N SER A 316 27.51 -7.32 -5.02
CA SER A 316 28.22 -6.74 -6.17
C SER A 316 28.66 -5.30 -5.94
N SER A 317 29.47 -4.77 -6.85
CA SER A 317 29.91 -3.37 -6.82
C SER A 317 28.90 -2.41 -7.49
N THR A 318 27.74 -2.89 -7.93
CA THR A 318 26.74 -2.02 -8.56
C THR A 318 26.20 -0.98 -7.59
N ILE A 319 26.07 0.26 -8.06
CA ILE A 319 25.49 1.38 -7.32
C ILE A 319 24.06 1.70 -7.74
N GLY A 320 23.51 0.93 -8.69
CA GLY A 320 22.16 1.18 -9.21
C GLY A 320 21.57 -0.02 -9.94
N VAL A 321 20.29 -0.26 -9.72
CA VAL A 321 19.51 -1.29 -10.38
C VAL A 321 18.35 -0.62 -11.11
N ARG A 322 18.18 -0.93 -12.39
CA ARG A 322 17.00 -0.57 -13.18
C ARG A 322 16.01 -1.71 -13.13
N PHE A 323 14.73 -1.42 -13.08
CA PHE A 323 13.70 -2.45 -13.16
C PHE A 323 12.43 -1.93 -13.85
N TRP A 324 11.70 -2.84 -14.48
CA TRP A 324 10.40 -2.58 -15.11
C TRP A 324 9.57 -3.86 -15.14
N PRO A 325 8.24 -3.77 -15.17
CA PRO A 325 7.38 -4.93 -15.29
C PRO A 325 7.51 -5.54 -16.69
N VAL A 326 7.45 -6.87 -16.76
CA VAL A 326 7.47 -7.62 -18.01
C VAL A 326 6.33 -8.61 -18.05
N SER A 327 5.74 -8.81 -19.22
CA SER A 327 4.84 -9.92 -19.48
C SER A 327 5.66 -11.18 -19.73
N ARG A 328 5.26 -12.31 -19.13
CA ARG A 328 5.90 -13.60 -19.29
C ARG A 328 4.86 -14.67 -19.56
N GLU A 329 4.99 -15.36 -20.66
CA GLU A 329 4.24 -16.56 -20.95
C GLU A 329 5.12 -17.79 -20.68
N THR A 330 4.55 -18.77 -19.99
CA THR A 330 5.24 -20.02 -19.67
C THR A 330 4.33 -21.18 -20.00
N LEU A 331 4.91 -22.23 -20.61
CA LEU A 331 4.20 -23.48 -20.80
C LEU A 331 3.90 -24.13 -19.46
N GLU A 332 2.78 -24.82 -19.35
CA GLU A 332 2.52 -25.70 -18.23
C GLU A 332 3.58 -26.76 -18.14
N ARG A 333 4.12 -26.94 -16.92
CA ARG A 333 5.17 -27.89 -16.66
C ARG A 333 4.83 -28.73 -15.44
N THR A 334 5.08 -30.02 -15.59
CA THR A 334 4.97 -31.01 -14.51
C THR A 334 6.32 -31.66 -14.29
N GLN A 335 6.55 -32.15 -13.09
CA GLN A 335 7.71 -32.97 -12.79
C GLN A 335 7.26 -34.43 -12.70
N GLU A 336 8.01 -35.32 -13.29
CA GLU A 336 7.86 -36.76 -13.17
C GLU A 336 9.20 -37.39 -12.85
N VAL A 337 9.21 -38.45 -12.02
CA VAL A 337 10.39 -39.20 -11.70
C VAL A 337 10.33 -40.56 -12.44
N ARG A 338 11.40 -40.91 -13.13
CA ARG A 338 11.54 -42.21 -13.80
C ARG A 338 12.75 -42.92 -13.27
N ILE A 339 12.65 -44.25 -13.17
CA ILE A 339 13.77 -45.10 -12.74
C ILE A 339 14.52 -45.55 -13.99
N TRP A 340 15.83 -45.27 -14.05
CA TRP A 340 16.71 -45.73 -15.09
C TRP A 340 17.96 -46.37 -14.48
N ARG A 341 18.21 -47.66 -14.81
CA ARG A 341 19.30 -48.48 -14.27
C ARG A 341 19.43 -48.38 -12.74
N GLY A 342 18.31 -48.39 -12.04
CA GLY A 342 18.24 -48.31 -10.58
C GLY A 342 18.46 -46.88 -10.01
N GLN A 343 18.61 -45.85 -10.85
CA GLN A 343 18.73 -44.46 -10.44
C GLN A 343 17.42 -43.71 -10.71
N GLU A 344 17.01 -42.89 -9.74
CA GLU A 344 15.86 -41.97 -9.92
C GLU A 344 16.30 -40.74 -10.71
N ILE A 345 15.64 -40.46 -11.83
CA ILE A 345 15.88 -39.34 -12.69
C ILE A 345 14.61 -38.51 -12.79
N GLY A 346 14.65 -37.28 -12.32
CA GLY A 346 13.60 -36.29 -12.49
C GLY A 346 13.53 -35.78 -13.92
N PHE A 347 12.33 -35.69 -14.44
CA PHE A 347 12.07 -35.12 -15.78
C PHE A 347 11.14 -33.94 -15.66
N LYS A 348 11.51 -32.80 -16.29
CA LYS A 348 10.58 -31.69 -16.54
C LYS A 348 9.80 -31.99 -17.82
N ARG A 349 8.48 -32.13 -17.69
CA ARG A 349 7.57 -32.29 -18.82
C ARG A 349 6.84 -30.98 -19.07
N VAL A 350 6.78 -30.54 -20.32
CA VAL A 350 6.03 -29.37 -20.77
C VAL A 350 5.00 -29.76 -21.81
N THR A 351 3.83 -29.15 -21.77
CA THR A 351 2.79 -29.31 -22.80
C THR A 351 2.89 -28.14 -23.78
N LEU A 352 2.98 -28.44 -25.05
CA LEU A 352 3.01 -27.44 -26.13
C LEU A 352 1.60 -26.97 -26.50
N PRO A 353 1.44 -25.81 -27.17
CA PRO A 353 0.14 -25.29 -27.57
C PRO A 353 -0.67 -26.20 -28.51
N ASP A 354 0.00 -27.09 -29.23
CA ASP A 354 -0.62 -28.10 -30.10
C ASP A 354 -1.07 -29.36 -29.36
N GLY A 355 -0.97 -29.39 -28.01
CA GLY A 355 -1.31 -30.51 -27.16
C GLY A 355 -0.22 -31.60 -27.06
N THR A 356 0.85 -31.50 -27.83
CA THR A 356 1.98 -32.42 -27.70
C THR A 356 2.79 -32.11 -26.45
N SER A 357 3.54 -33.06 -25.95
CA SER A 357 4.40 -32.84 -24.78
C SER A 357 5.84 -33.29 -25.05
N ARG A 358 6.77 -32.60 -24.42
CA ARG A 358 8.18 -32.97 -24.41
C ARG A 358 8.71 -33.03 -22.98
N SER A 359 9.60 -33.95 -22.70
CA SER A 359 10.22 -34.06 -21.40
C SER A 359 11.74 -33.95 -21.49
N LYS A 360 12.37 -33.40 -20.47
CA LYS A 360 13.81 -33.24 -20.37
C LYS A 360 14.27 -33.69 -18.98
N PRO A 361 15.30 -34.55 -18.86
CA PRO A 361 15.83 -34.94 -17.57
C PRO A 361 16.51 -33.74 -16.86
N GLU A 362 16.43 -33.73 -15.54
CA GLU A 362 17.14 -32.76 -14.71
C GLU A 362 18.64 -33.06 -14.74
N TYR A 363 19.46 -32.03 -14.96
CA TYR A 363 20.91 -32.19 -15.10
C TYR A 363 21.56 -32.73 -13.83
N GLU A 364 21.12 -32.28 -12.64
CA GLU A 364 21.67 -32.73 -11.37
C GLU A 364 21.44 -34.23 -11.16
N ASP A 365 20.30 -34.76 -11.54
CA ASP A 365 19.97 -36.17 -11.45
C ASP A 365 20.79 -36.98 -12.47
N VAL A 366 20.97 -36.46 -13.67
CA VAL A 366 21.85 -37.09 -14.70
C VAL A 366 23.28 -37.10 -14.20
N ALA A 367 23.79 -36.04 -13.59
CA ALA A 367 25.15 -35.98 -13.06
C ALA A 367 25.34 -36.96 -11.87
N ARG A 368 24.34 -37.04 -10.99
CA ARG A 368 24.33 -38.02 -9.87
C ARG A 368 24.34 -39.46 -10.38
N ALA A 369 23.47 -39.79 -11.34
CA ALA A 369 23.42 -41.13 -11.93
C ALA A 369 24.72 -41.47 -12.66
N ALA A 370 25.33 -40.50 -13.37
CA ALA A 370 26.61 -40.66 -14.02
C ALA A 370 27.71 -41.07 -13.02
N ALA A 371 27.81 -40.34 -11.92
CA ALA A 371 28.76 -40.64 -10.85
C ALA A 371 28.52 -42.03 -10.24
N ALA A 372 27.24 -42.41 -9.99
CA ALA A 372 26.90 -43.73 -9.43
C ALA A 372 27.20 -44.92 -10.36
N LEU A 373 27.12 -44.70 -11.69
CA LEU A 373 27.31 -45.75 -12.70
C LEU A 373 28.72 -45.75 -13.32
N GLY A 374 29.60 -44.83 -12.96
CA GLY A 374 30.92 -44.66 -13.52
C GLY A 374 30.92 -44.22 -14.99
N LEU A 375 29.89 -43.47 -15.38
CA LEU A 375 29.69 -42.95 -16.71
C LEU A 375 29.90 -41.43 -16.72
N SER A 376 30.07 -40.84 -17.91
CA SER A 376 29.99 -39.38 -18.05
C SER A 376 28.51 -38.93 -18.11
N ALA A 377 28.23 -37.69 -17.70
CA ALA A 377 26.88 -37.13 -17.80
C ALA A 377 26.36 -37.12 -19.25
N PHE A 378 27.24 -36.96 -20.22
CA PHE A 378 26.91 -37.04 -21.63
C PHE A 378 26.47 -38.44 -22.09
N GLU A 379 27.15 -39.51 -21.63
CA GLU A 379 26.77 -40.87 -21.92
C GLU A 379 25.43 -41.23 -21.31
N VAL A 380 25.20 -40.83 -20.06
CA VAL A 380 23.91 -41.02 -19.40
C VAL A 380 22.81 -40.27 -20.14
N ARG A 381 23.05 -39.02 -20.53
CA ARG A 381 22.09 -38.22 -21.30
C ARG A 381 21.72 -38.91 -22.63
N ARG A 382 22.70 -39.34 -23.37
CA ARG A 382 22.48 -40.04 -24.64
C ARG A 382 21.70 -41.34 -24.48
N ALA A 383 22.06 -42.16 -23.47
CA ALA A 383 21.33 -43.36 -23.19
C ALA A 383 19.87 -43.10 -22.78
N LEU A 384 19.61 -42.05 -21.98
CA LEU A 384 18.25 -41.67 -21.64
C LEU A 384 17.43 -41.24 -22.87
N ASP A 385 18.04 -40.56 -23.85
CA ASP A 385 17.37 -40.16 -25.10
C ASP A 385 17.06 -41.38 -26.00
N GLU A 386 17.93 -42.42 -25.99
CA GLU A 386 17.75 -43.65 -26.75
C GLU A 386 16.77 -44.65 -26.05
N GLU A 387 16.89 -44.85 -24.74
CA GLU A 387 16.15 -45.83 -23.99
C GLU A 387 14.81 -45.31 -23.45
N MET A 388 14.69 -43.98 -23.28
CA MET A 388 13.51 -43.27 -22.76
C MET A 388 13.15 -42.09 -23.64
N PRO A 389 12.67 -42.30 -24.87
CA PRO A 389 12.44 -41.21 -25.79
C PRO A 389 11.50 -40.16 -25.21
N GLN A 390 11.84 -38.89 -25.47
CA GLN A 390 11.17 -37.70 -24.90
C GLN A 390 9.74 -37.49 -25.39
N ASN A 391 9.38 -38.14 -26.51
CA ASN A 391 8.06 -38.16 -27.11
C ASN A 391 7.61 -39.63 -27.24
N PRO A 392 6.66 -40.13 -26.44
CA PRO A 392 6.02 -41.37 -26.82
C PRO A 392 5.29 -41.07 -28.16
N ALA A 393 5.76 -41.67 -29.24
CA ALA A 393 5.09 -41.63 -30.53
C ALA A 393 3.58 -41.87 -30.26
N ASN A 394 2.72 -41.03 -30.85
CA ASN A 394 1.29 -41.25 -30.88
C ASN A 394 1.02 -42.71 -31.19
N GLY A 395 0.52 -43.44 -30.18
CA GLY A 395 0.08 -44.81 -30.43
C GLY A 395 -0.96 -44.76 -31.53
N VAL A 396 -0.57 -45.26 -32.69
CA VAL A 396 -1.49 -45.65 -33.73
C VAL A 396 -2.25 -46.82 -33.10
N SER A 397 -3.45 -46.55 -32.63
CA SER A 397 -4.43 -47.61 -32.35
C SER A 397 -4.85 -48.21 -33.67
N GLU A 398 -4.44 -49.43 -33.95
CA GLU A 398 -5.15 -50.29 -34.90
C GLU A 398 -6.61 -50.54 -34.46
#